data_f3b5bf9657b5c2e1f43e5250e4ee4797
#
_entry.id   f3b5bf9657b5c2e1f43e5250e4ee4797
#
_cell.length_a   1.000
_cell.length_b   1.000
_cell.length_c   1.000
_cell.angle_alpha   90.00
_cell.angle_beta   90.00
_cell.angle_gamma   90.00
#
_symmetry.space_group_name_H-M   'P 1'
#
loop_
_entity.id
_entity.type
_entity.pdbx_description
1 polymer ?
#
loop_
_entity_poly.entity_id
_entity_poly.type
_entity_poly.pdbx_seq_one_letter_code
_entity_poly.pdbx_strand_id
1 'polypeptide(L)'
;MLVRLTVRRFFCDRLSCPRKTFAEQIDGLTERYRRSSVGLKSWLKTIAEQLGGRAGERLCHQLQVAAGRTRLLGLLEAPPVPDRAPRVLGVDEFAFRRGRTYGTILVDVETARVVDVLPDRTSETFAAWLREHPGAEIICRDRASTYTRAGQGSRPARHRGS
;
A
#
# COMPACT_ATOMS: atom_id res chain seq x y z
N MET A 1 6.84 29.02 -3.14
CA MET A 1 5.91 29.91 -2.40
C MET A 1 6.04 29.58 -0.91
N LEU A 2 6.32 30.58 -0.07
CA LEU A 2 6.36 30.44 1.40
C LEU A 2 5.06 31.00 1.98
N VAL A 3 4.33 30.18 2.73
CA VAL A 3 3.13 30.61 3.46
C VAL A 3 3.52 30.82 4.92
N ARG A 4 3.37 32.04 5.43
CA ARG A 4 3.53 32.36 6.84
C ARG A 4 2.17 32.28 7.53
N LEU A 5 2.07 31.40 8.53
CA LEU A 5 0.86 31.19 9.28
C LEU A 5 1.06 31.65 10.73
N THR A 6 0.20 32.56 11.18
CA THR A 6 0.15 32.96 12.60
C THR A 6 -0.99 32.23 13.26
N VAL A 7 -0.70 31.43 14.28
CA VAL A 7 -1.68 30.63 15.02
C VAL A 7 -1.67 30.99 16.50
N ARG A 8 -2.81 30.86 17.16
CA ARG A 8 -2.92 31.04 18.60
C ARG A 8 -2.44 29.82 19.34
N ARG A 9 -1.84 30.05 20.50
CA ARG A 9 -1.47 28.97 21.43
C ARG A 9 -2.36 29.07 22.66
N PHE A 10 -2.97 27.95 23.01
CA PHE A 10 -3.84 27.83 24.19
C PHE A 10 -3.11 27.06 25.28
N PHE A 11 -3.40 27.40 26.53
CA PHE A 11 -2.91 26.70 27.70
C PHE A 11 -4.07 25.94 28.36
N CYS A 12 -3.76 24.76 28.91
CA CYS A 12 -4.73 23.98 29.67
C CYS A 12 -4.47 24.12 31.16
N ASP A 13 -5.43 24.62 31.90
CA ASP A 13 -5.35 24.85 33.34
C ASP A 13 -5.65 23.56 34.16
N ARG A 14 -6.10 22.48 33.51
CA ARG A 14 -6.35 21.22 34.20
C ARG A 14 -5.03 20.58 34.65
N LEU A 15 -4.91 20.31 35.97
CA LEU A 15 -3.73 19.70 36.56
C LEU A 15 -3.44 18.28 36.00
N SER A 16 -4.48 17.52 35.71
CA SER A 16 -4.41 16.16 35.15
C SER A 16 -4.13 16.11 33.65
N CYS A 17 -4.08 17.24 32.95
CA CYS A 17 -3.81 17.24 31.51
C CYS A 17 -2.33 16.98 31.24
N PRO A 18 -1.97 15.90 30.51
CA PRO A 18 -0.59 15.59 30.17
C PRO A 18 0.01 16.59 29.17
N ARG A 19 -0.85 17.35 28.47
CA ARG A 19 -0.44 18.36 27.49
C ARG A 19 -0.89 19.73 27.95
N LYS A 20 0.06 20.51 28.44
CA LYS A 20 -0.21 21.85 28.96
C LYS A 20 -0.48 22.90 27.87
N THR A 21 -0.10 22.65 26.62
CA THR A 21 -0.23 23.63 25.53
C THR A 21 -0.79 23.02 24.25
N PHE A 22 -1.61 23.79 23.56
CA PHE A 22 -2.23 23.44 22.28
C PHE A 22 -2.05 24.59 21.29
N ALA A 23 -1.69 24.29 20.05
CA ALA A 23 -1.70 25.27 18.97
C ALA A 23 -3.02 25.16 18.20
N GLU A 24 -3.54 26.31 17.78
CA GLU A 24 -4.68 26.39 16.87
C GLU A 24 -4.42 25.56 15.61
N GLN A 25 -5.42 24.82 15.18
CA GLN A 25 -5.38 24.10 13.91
C GLN A 25 -6.32 24.81 12.94
N ILE A 26 -5.93 24.89 11.69
CA ILE A 26 -6.77 25.44 10.63
C ILE A 26 -7.26 24.27 9.80
N ASP A 27 -8.56 24.03 9.84
CA ASP A 27 -9.20 22.92 9.14
C ASP A 27 -8.92 23.00 7.62
N GLY A 28 -8.60 21.84 7.03
CA GLY A 28 -8.26 21.74 5.62
C GLY A 28 -6.87 22.25 5.24
N LEU A 29 -6.17 22.98 6.14
CA LEU A 29 -4.82 23.47 5.86
C LEU A 29 -3.75 22.77 6.67
N THR A 30 -3.95 22.56 7.97
CA THR A 30 -2.93 22.00 8.86
C THR A 30 -3.41 20.75 9.57
N GLU A 31 -2.48 19.82 9.81
CA GLU A 31 -2.66 18.67 10.67
C GLU A 31 -1.70 18.77 11.87
N ARG A 32 -2.11 18.19 13.00
CA ARG A 32 -1.30 18.19 14.22
C ARG A 32 0.04 17.49 13.97
N TYR A 33 1.13 18.11 14.46
CA TYR A 33 2.51 17.62 14.31
C TYR A 33 3.03 17.53 12.86
N ARG A 34 2.38 18.12 11.90
CA ARG A 34 2.82 18.11 10.48
C ARG A 34 3.58 19.39 10.13
N ARG A 35 4.58 19.25 9.27
CA ARG A 35 5.37 20.36 8.72
C ARG A 35 4.91 20.78 7.32
N SER A 36 3.88 20.16 6.80
CA SER A 36 3.31 20.45 5.49
C SER A 36 1.81 20.59 5.59
N SER A 37 1.23 21.39 4.71
CA SER A 37 -0.20 21.50 4.58
C SER A 37 -0.82 20.20 4.06
N VAL A 38 -2.11 20.01 4.32
CA VAL A 38 -2.91 18.90 3.81
C VAL A 38 -2.82 18.82 2.27
N GLY A 39 -3.00 19.98 1.59
CA GLY A 39 -2.91 20.03 0.13
C GLY A 39 -1.53 19.64 -0.41
N LEU A 40 -0.44 20.09 0.22
CA LEU A 40 0.90 19.67 -0.19
C LEU A 40 1.12 18.16 0.02
N LYS A 41 0.62 17.60 1.13
CA LYS A 41 0.70 16.15 1.39
C LYS A 41 -0.04 15.35 0.31
N SER A 42 -1.27 15.75 -0.03
CA SER A 42 -2.08 15.11 -1.08
C SER A 42 -1.37 15.17 -2.44
N TRP A 43 -0.86 16.33 -2.81
CA TRP A 43 -0.13 16.50 -4.07
C TRP A 43 1.14 15.65 -4.13
N LEU A 44 1.93 15.59 -3.06
CA LEU A 44 3.11 14.73 -2.97
C LEU A 44 2.76 13.25 -3.02
N LYS A 45 1.62 12.83 -2.43
CA LYS A 45 1.11 11.46 -2.52
C LYS A 45 0.81 11.09 -3.97
N THR A 46 0.11 11.95 -4.72
CA THR A 46 -0.16 11.74 -6.14
C THR A 46 1.14 11.60 -6.96
N ILE A 47 2.14 12.44 -6.70
CA ILE A 47 3.45 12.31 -7.36
C ILE A 47 4.10 10.96 -7.04
N ALA A 48 4.03 10.53 -5.79
CA ALA A 48 4.61 9.25 -5.38
C ALA A 48 3.90 8.04 -6.01
N GLU A 49 2.58 8.09 -6.13
CA GLU A 49 1.76 7.05 -6.77
C GLU A 49 2.06 6.93 -8.28
N GLN A 50 2.24 8.06 -8.96
CA GLN A 50 2.48 8.05 -10.42
C GLN A 50 3.94 7.78 -10.79
N LEU A 51 4.90 8.27 -10.02
CA LEU A 51 6.31 8.29 -10.40
C LEU A 51 7.22 7.47 -9.46
N GLY A 52 6.73 7.04 -8.32
CA GLY A 52 7.53 6.42 -7.28
C GLY A 52 8.54 7.39 -6.65
N GLY A 53 9.50 6.85 -5.89
CA GLY A 53 10.40 7.67 -5.08
C GLY A 53 11.41 8.48 -5.88
N ARG A 54 12.20 7.84 -6.76
CA ARG A 54 13.32 8.52 -7.45
C ARG A 54 12.87 9.49 -8.55
N ALA A 55 11.90 9.12 -9.37
CA ALA A 55 11.38 9.99 -10.40
C ALA A 55 10.57 11.14 -9.80
N GLY A 56 9.77 10.85 -8.75
CA GLY A 56 9.06 11.87 -7.98
C GLY A 56 9.99 12.88 -7.32
N GLU A 57 11.11 12.46 -6.74
CA GLU A 57 12.12 13.35 -6.17
C GLU A 57 12.70 14.30 -7.23
N ARG A 58 13.05 13.80 -8.42
CA ARG A 58 13.53 14.64 -9.52
C ARG A 58 12.50 15.68 -9.94
N LEU A 59 11.23 15.29 -10.06
CA LEU A 59 10.15 16.22 -10.36
C LEU A 59 9.98 17.28 -9.26
N CYS A 60 9.96 16.87 -8.00
CA CYS A 60 9.88 17.80 -6.87
C CYS A 60 11.03 18.82 -6.89
N HIS A 61 12.25 18.37 -7.20
CA HIS A 61 13.41 19.25 -7.32
C HIS A 61 13.23 20.28 -8.44
N GLN A 62 12.75 19.87 -9.63
CA GLN A 62 12.46 20.77 -10.74
C GLN A 62 11.39 21.82 -10.38
N LEU A 63 10.41 21.43 -9.59
CA LEU A 63 9.33 22.29 -9.10
C LEU A 63 9.72 23.09 -7.85
N GLN A 64 10.96 23.01 -7.40
CA GLN A 64 11.48 23.66 -6.19
C GLN A 64 10.70 23.30 -4.91
N VAL A 65 10.21 22.07 -4.86
CA VAL A 65 9.51 21.52 -3.68
C VAL A 65 10.46 20.60 -2.93
N ALA A 66 10.69 20.88 -1.65
CA ALA A 66 11.57 20.08 -0.80
C ALA A 66 10.89 18.75 -0.39
N ALA A 67 11.00 17.74 -1.27
CA ALA A 67 10.52 16.38 -0.99
C ALA A 67 11.48 15.34 -1.58
N GLY A 68 12.20 14.65 -0.71
CA GLY A 68 13.07 13.53 -1.09
C GLY A 68 12.31 12.21 -1.24
N ARG A 69 12.97 11.22 -1.87
CA ARG A 69 12.40 9.89 -2.16
C ARG A 69 11.79 9.19 -0.94
N THR A 70 12.45 9.25 0.21
CA THR A 70 11.97 8.61 1.44
C THR A 70 10.65 9.20 1.91
N ARG A 71 10.52 10.54 1.83
CA ARG A 71 9.28 11.21 2.16
C ARG A 71 8.15 10.83 1.20
N LEU A 72 8.43 10.77 -0.10
CA LEU A 72 7.46 10.38 -1.13
C LEU A 72 6.98 8.95 -0.90
N LEU A 73 7.90 7.99 -0.74
CA LEU A 73 7.56 6.60 -0.48
C LEU A 73 6.80 6.41 0.84
N GLY A 74 7.12 7.20 1.87
CA GLY A 74 6.40 7.18 3.15
C GLY A 74 4.98 7.77 3.11
N LEU A 75 4.55 8.33 1.98
CA LEU A 75 3.17 8.79 1.74
C LEU A 75 2.31 7.72 1.05
N LEU A 76 2.94 6.68 0.50
CA LEU A 76 2.23 5.58 -0.12
C LEU A 76 1.59 4.70 0.97
N GLU A 77 0.37 4.34 0.76
CA GLU A 77 -0.40 3.42 1.60
C GLU A 77 -0.67 2.18 0.77
N ALA A 78 -0.51 0.99 1.38
CA ALA A 78 -0.94 -0.24 0.75
C ALA A 78 -2.46 -0.24 0.59
N PRO A 79 -3.00 -0.71 -0.54
CA PRO A 79 -4.44 -0.91 -0.66
C PRO A 79 -4.89 -1.95 0.38
N PRO A 80 -6.14 -1.86 0.88
CA PRO A 80 -6.67 -2.87 1.77
C PRO A 80 -6.75 -4.22 1.03
N VAL A 81 -6.32 -5.28 1.71
CA VAL A 81 -6.48 -6.64 1.20
C VAL A 81 -7.97 -7.01 1.31
N PRO A 82 -8.62 -7.49 0.24
CA PRO A 82 -10.03 -7.83 0.28
C PRO A 82 -10.26 -9.12 1.07
N ASP A 83 -11.40 -9.23 1.75
CA ASP A 83 -11.79 -10.43 2.51
C ASP A 83 -11.95 -11.70 1.63
N ARG A 84 -12.13 -11.52 0.34
CA ARG A 84 -12.29 -12.60 -0.63
C ARG A 84 -11.35 -12.42 -1.81
N ALA A 85 -10.75 -13.52 -2.25
CA ALA A 85 -9.97 -13.52 -3.48
C ALA A 85 -10.86 -13.19 -4.70
N PRO A 86 -10.32 -12.49 -5.71
CA PRO A 86 -11.02 -12.29 -6.98
C PRO A 86 -11.21 -13.63 -7.69
N ARG A 87 -12.22 -13.69 -8.57
CA ARG A 87 -12.57 -14.88 -9.34
C ARG A 87 -11.40 -15.39 -10.18
N VAL A 88 -10.69 -14.48 -10.84
CA VAL A 88 -9.49 -14.78 -11.63
C VAL A 88 -8.28 -14.16 -10.96
N LEU A 89 -7.52 -14.96 -10.21
CA LEU A 89 -6.36 -14.54 -9.46
C LEU A 89 -5.08 -14.79 -10.25
N GLY A 90 -4.35 -13.71 -10.55
CA GLY A 90 -3.00 -13.74 -11.11
C GLY A 90 -1.95 -13.87 -10.00
N VAL A 91 -0.95 -14.71 -10.23
CA VAL A 91 0.15 -14.95 -9.28
C VAL A 91 1.46 -14.86 -10.04
N ASP A 92 2.32 -13.93 -9.61
CA ASP A 92 3.65 -13.75 -10.20
C ASP A 92 4.72 -13.58 -9.11
N GLU A 93 5.95 -13.96 -9.40
CA GLU A 93 7.08 -13.82 -8.50
C GLU A 93 7.89 -12.57 -8.84
N PHE A 94 8.27 -11.80 -7.85
CA PHE A 94 9.14 -10.66 -8.04
C PHE A 94 10.27 -10.61 -7.01
N ALA A 95 11.36 -9.94 -7.35
CA ALA A 95 12.49 -9.78 -6.45
C ALA A 95 12.41 -8.45 -5.68
N PHE A 96 12.24 -8.49 -4.37
CA PHE A 96 12.48 -7.33 -3.49
C PHE A 96 13.94 -6.88 -3.59
N ARG A 97 14.86 -7.86 -3.66
CA ARG A 97 16.26 -7.62 -3.88
C ARG A 97 16.80 -8.73 -4.81
N ARG A 98 17.24 -8.30 -5.99
CA ARG A 98 17.71 -9.22 -7.04
C ARG A 98 18.73 -10.23 -6.50
N GLY A 99 18.43 -11.52 -6.70
CA GLY A 99 19.27 -12.64 -6.28
C GLY A 99 19.26 -12.98 -4.78
N ARG A 100 18.41 -12.33 -3.94
CA ARG A 100 18.40 -12.58 -2.49
C ARG A 100 17.02 -12.78 -1.89
N THR A 101 16.06 -11.89 -2.15
CA THR A 101 14.75 -11.93 -1.51
C THR A 101 13.67 -11.80 -2.57
N TYR A 102 12.79 -12.78 -2.62
CA TYR A 102 11.66 -12.82 -3.54
C TYR A 102 10.36 -12.75 -2.75
N GLY A 103 9.35 -12.23 -3.39
CA GLY A 103 7.98 -12.25 -2.92
C GLY A 103 7.04 -12.64 -4.04
N THR A 104 5.78 -12.81 -3.70
CA THR A 104 4.70 -13.11 -4.64
C THR A 104 3.75 -11.94 -4.69
N ILE A 105 3.41 -11.48 -5.89
CA ILE A 105 2.36 -10.50 -6.10
C ILE A 105 1.08 -11.21 -6.53
N LEU A 106 -0.02 -10.83 -5.91
CA LEU A 106 -1.36 -11.30 -6.23
C LEU A 106 -2.12 -10.19 -6.94
N VAL A 107 -2.71 -10.49 -8.08
CA VAL A 107 -3.37 -9.52 -8.96
C VAL A 107 -4.75 -10.03 -9.34
N ASP A 108 -5.75 -9.18 -9.28
CA ASP A 108 -7.03 -9.40 -9.94
C ASP A 108 -6.84 -9.20 -11.45
N VAL A 109 -6.91 -10.28 -12.20
CA VAL A 109 -6.67 -10.26 -13.66
C VAL A 109 -7.79 -9.51 -14.40
N GLU A 110 -9.02 -9.53 -13.88
CA GLU A 110 -10.16 -8.88 -14.51
C GLU A 110 -10.13 -7.35 -14.38
N THR A 111 -9.66 -6.85 -13.24
CA THR A 111 -9.56 -5.40 -12.97
C THR A 111 -8.16 -4.83 -13.11
N ALA A 112 -7.15 -5.68 -13.33
CA ALA A 112 -5.72 -5.34 -13.37
C ALA A 112 -5.24 -4.63 -12.09
N ARG A 113 -5.80 -4.96 -10.93
CA ARG A 113 -5.44 -4.36 -9.64
C ARG A 113 -4.64 -5.33 -8.79
N VAL A 114 -3.65 -4.79 -8.09
CA VAL A 114 -2.93 -5.55 -7.07
C VAL A 114 -3.88 -5.86 -5.92
N VAL A 115 -3.92 -7.13 -5.52
CA VAL A 115 -4.74 -7.65 -4.42
C VAL A 115 -3.92 -7.68 -3.15
N ASP A 116 -2.74 -8.30 -3.21
CA ASP A 116 -1.83 -8.43 -2.07
C ASP A 116 -0.41 -8.73 -2.51
N VAL A 117 0.53 -8.66 -1.57
CA VAL A 117 1.94 -8.98 -1.77
C VAL A 117 2.41 -9.90 -0.65
N LEU A 118 2.74 -11.14 -0.97
CA LEU A 118 3.24 -12.11 -0.01
C LEU A 118 4.76 -11.96 0.21
N PRO A 119 5.23 -12.21 1.44
CA PRO A 119 6.63 -11.96 1.81
C PRO A 119 7.64 -12.92 1.17
N ASP A 120 7.17 -14.03 0.63
CA ASP A 120 7.97 -15.08 0.02
C ASP A 120 7.29 -15.67 -1.23
N ARG A 121 7.90 -16.71 -1.80
CA ARG A 121 7.40 -17.45 -2.97
C ARG A 121 7.04 -18.89 -2.65
N THR A 122 6.74 -19.21 -1.40
CA THR A 122 6.46 -20.60 -1.01
C THR A 122 5.01 -20.97 -1.30
N SER A 123 4.80 -22.24 -1.62
CA SER A 123 3.45 -22.76 -1.82
C SER A 123 2.62 -22.75 -0.54
N GLU A 124 3.28 -22.87 0.60
CA GLU A 124 2.68 -22.86 1.93
C GLU A 124 2.04 -21.50 2.25
N THR A 125 2.78 -20.40 2.04
CA THR A 125 2.28 -19.03 2.25
C THR A 125 1.12 -18.73 1.32
N PHE A 126 1.21 -19.09 0.04
CA PHE A 126 0.13 -18.91 -0.90
C PHE A 126 -1.11 -19.75 -0.55
N ALA A 127 -0.92 -21.01 -0.14
CA ALA A 127 -2.03 -21.87 0.28
C ALA A 127 -2.70 -21.37 1.57
N ALA A 128 -1.93 -20.78 2.51
CA ALA A 128 -2.47 -20.12 3.69
C ALA A 128 -3.34 -18.93 3.29
N TRP A 129 -2.84 -18.07 2.42
CA TRP A 129 -3.57 -16.91 1.92
C TRP A 129 -4.89 -17.31 1.23
N LEU A 130 -4.91 -18.35 0.39
CA LEU A 130 -6.12 -18.85 -0.28
C LEU A 130 -7.17 -19.39 0.71
N ARG A 131 -6.75 -19.95 1.83
CA ARG A 131 -7.67 -20.42 2.89
C ARG A 131 -8.33 -19.25 3.63
N GLU A 132 -7.58 -18.19 3.87
CA GLU A 132 -8.06 -16.96 4.52
C GLU A 132 -8.94 -16.12 3.59
N HIS A 133 -8.69 -16.18 2.27
CA HIS A 133 -9.40 -15.39 1.26
C HIS A 133 -10.06 -16.31 0.22
N PRO A 134 -11.17 -16.97 0.55
CA PRO A 134 -11.86 -17.86 -0.37
C PRO A 134 -12.51 -17.07 -1.52
N GLY A 135 -12.56 -17.65 -2.75
CA GLY A 135 -13.26 -17.02 -3.87
C GLY A 135 -12.59 -17.22 -5.22
N ALA A 136 -11.31 -17.57 -5.28
CA ALA A 136 -10.61 -17.79 -6.54
C ALA A 136 -11.13 -19.07 -7.23
N GLU A 137 -11.65 -18.90 -8.45
CA GLU A 137 -12.08 -20.01 -9.32
C GLU A 137 -10.97 -20.39 -10.31
N ILE A 138 -10.24 -19.39 -10.77
CA ILE A 138 -9.16 -19.52 -11.76
C ILE A 138 -7.90 -18.90 -11.18
N ILE A 139 -6.78 -19.65 -11.20
CA ILE A 139 -5.47 -19.16 -10.83
C ILE A 139 -4.61 -19.11 -12.09
N CYS A 140 -4.22 -17.89 -12.50
CA CYS A 140 -3.33 -17.62 -13.61
C CYS A 140 -1.92 -17.39 -13.06
N ARG A 141 -0.92 -18.08 -13.61
CA ARG A 141 0.48 -17.90 -13.20
C ARG A 141 1.41 -18.24 -14.35
N ASP A 142 2.63 -17.72 -14.27
CA ASP A 142 3.71 -18.22 -15.10
C ASP A 142 4.07 -19.66 -14.68
N ARG A 143 4.67 -20.42 -15.58
CA ARG A 143 4.91 -21.88 -15.48
C ARG A 143 5.82 -22.33 -14.33
N ALA A 144 5.96 -21.58 -13.25
CA ALA A 144 6.73 -21.99 -12.09
C ALA A 144 6.05 -23.16 -11.34
N SER A 145 6.72 -24.27 -11.25
CA SER A 145 6.24 -25.55 -10.67
C SER A 145 5.88 -25.49 -9.18
N THR A 146 6.36 -24.48 -8.46
CA THR A 146 6.27 -24.34 -7.01
C THR A 146 4.84 -24.22 -6.47
N TYR A 147 3.92 -23.61 -7.25
CA TYR A 147 2.54 -23.36 -6.81
C TYR A 147 1.51 -24.39 -7.27
N THR A 148 1.93 -25.43 -8.02
CA THR A 148 0.99 -26.42 -8.59
C THR A 148 0.21 -27.16 -7.51
N ARG A 149 0.83 -27.43 -6.37
CA ARG A 149 0.21 -28.17 -5.27
C ARG A 149 -0.80 -27.34 -4.45
N ALA A 150 -0.56 -26.03 -4.29
CA ALA A 150 -1.45 -25.14 -3.52
C ALA A 150 -2.82 -24.95 -4.20
N GLY A 151 -2.85 -24.81 -5.53
CA GLY A 151 -4.09 -24.63 -6.28
C GLY A 151 -5.00 -25.86 -6.34
N GLN A 152 -4.43 -27.07 -6.18
CA GLN A 152 -5.23 -28.32 -6.24
C GLN A 152 -6.00 -28.63 -4.95
N GLY A 153 -5.52 -28.15 -3.78
CA GLY A 153 -6.18 -28.35 -2.49
C GLY A 153 -7.43 -27.48 -2.23
N SER A 154 -7.64 -26.45 -3.05
CA SER A 154 -8.72 -25.46 -2.84
C SER A 154 -9.85 -25.56 -3.88
N ARG A 155 -9.84 -26.54 -4.78
CA ARG A 155 -10.94 -26.75 -5.74
C ARG A 155 -12.11 -27.46 -5.09
N PRO A 156 -13.31 -26.90 -5.08
CA PRO A 156 -14.52 -27.68 -4.85
C PRO A 156 -14.63 -28.71 -5.97
N ALA A 157 -14.93 -29.97 -5.61
CA ALA A 157 -15.14 -31.07 -6.53
C ALA A 157 -16.16 -30.67 -7.61
N ARG A 158 -15.75 -30.67 -8.88
CA ARG A 158 -16.71 -30.59 -9.99
C ARG A 158 -17.51 -31.87 -9.96
N HIS A 159 -18.79 -31.80 -9.60
CA HIS A 159 -19.75 -32.85 -9.94
C HIS A 159 -19.78 -33.00 -11.47
N ARG A 160 -19.25 -34.10 -11.98
CA ARG A 160 -19.59 -34.59 -13.32
C ARG A 160 -21.00 -35.13 -13.21
N GLY A 161 -21.97 -34.36 -13.68
CA GLY A 161 -23.28 -34.88 -14.01
C GLY A 161 -23.15 -35.82 -15.21
N SER A 162 -23.70 -37.00 -15.08
CA SER A 162 -23.89 -38.01 -16.12
C SER A 162 -24.86 -37.47 -17.21
#